data_628d0f2e53829657e8d180c8a2e26908
#
_entry.id   628d0f2e53829657e8d180c8a2e26908
#
_cell.length_a   1.000
_cell.length_b   1.000
_cell.length_c   1.000
_cell.angle_alpha   90.00
_cell.angle_beta   90.00
_cell.angle_gamma   90.00
#
_symmetry.space_group_name_H-M   'P 1'
#
loop_
_entity.id
_entity.type
_entity.pdbx_description
1 polymer ?
#
loop_
_entity_poly.entity_id
_entity_poly.type
_entity_poly.pdbx_seq_one_letter_code
_entity_poly.pdbx_strand_id
1 'polypeptide(L)'
;PTRVNTPSQNSDTNPYVQSAIAGWKRPGEQTNLKDFVTANKSTKNPLLIFDQFEEILRTNPTDTAGQKEFFRQLADLLALPHVWALIIIREDFLAPLLPYFATLPTHLRHRYRLNLFTPAQAESCMRGLASQGEPQRTFQPGALAELTASLSTAIIQSLDGKKEVITGSNVEPMQMQVVCHRLWEAMDADQPNIDLADVQKHADVVTALGAYYNDATTRIAAKHQVPERAIRDWFSRKIITREETRGQLQKGEFETEGLPTVIVEAFLAAYIVRVEERRTTRWYELSHDNLVRPILKANADWRATNLTHAQKAADTWAENGKPDGLLLTGDDLTTAQSWKGVYTPVEQEFLDRSARRQAVEDAQKAAAIRESEQNQKLRKSLRIVLAVSVVALLLAGAAWASYN
;
A
#
# COMPACT_ATOMS: atom_id res chain seq x y z
N PRO A 1 10.29 -2.78 -28.90
CA PRO A 1 9.86 -3.91 -28.05
C PRO A 1 8.38 -4.19 -28.27
N THR A 2 8.00 -5.45 -28.22
CA THR A 2 6.59 -5.87 -28.29
C THR A 2 6.24 -6.71 -27.09
N ARG A 3 4.97 -6.62 -26.66
CA ARG A 3 4.37 -7.46 -25.63
C ARG A 3 3.53 -8.55 -26.29
N VAL A 4 3.54 -9.75 -25.74
CA VAL A 4 2.82 -10.91 -26.27
C VAL A 4 1.65 -11.22 -25.33
N ASN A 5 0.68 -10.31 -25.23
CA ASN A 5 -0.29 -10.35 -24.14
C ASN A 5 -1.77 -10.27 -24.53
N THR A 6 -2.12 -10.00 -25.78
CA THR A 6 -3.54 -9.80 -26.12
C THR A 6 -4.05 -10.90 -27.03
N PRO A 7 -5.00 -11.74 -26.60
CA PRO A 7 -5.64 -12.69 -27.50
C PRO A 7 -6.41 -11.95 -28.60
N SER A 8 -6.11 -12.25 -29.85
CA SER A 8 -6.95 -11.81 -30.97
C SER A 8 -8.23 -12.64 -30.99
N GLN A 9 -9.36 -12.01 -31.28
CA GLN A 9 -10.66 -12.70 -31.40
C GLN A 9 -10.82 -13.45 -32.73
N ASN A 10 -9.82 -13.49 -33.60
CA ASN A 10 -9.89 -14.19 -34.89
C ASN A 10 -9.45 -15.65 -34.73
N SER A 11 -10.35 -16.59 -35.01
CA SER A 11 -10.25 -18.03 -34.66
C SER A 11 -9.22 -18.85 -35.40
N ASP A 12 -8.62 -18.35 -36.49
CA ASP A 12 -7.76 -19.15 -37.37
C ASP A 12 -6.26 -18.93 -37.19
N THR A 13 -5.84 -18.00 -36.32
CA THR A 13 -4.43 -17.66 -36.14
C THR A 13 -4.04 -17.64 -34.65
N ASN A 14 -2.80 -18.03 -34.37
CA ASN A 14 -2.29 -18.04 -33.00
C ASN A 14 -2.31 -16.63 -32.38
N PRO A 15 -2.99 -16.40 -31.23
CA PRO A 15 -3.19 -15.08 -30.66
C PRO A 15 -1.88 -14.43 -30.21
N TYR A 16 -0.92 -15.21 -29.77
CA TYR A 16 0.40 -14.70 -29.33
C TYR A 16 1.24 -14.22 -30.52
N VAL A 17 1.16 -14.93 -31.65
CA VAL A 17 1.80 -14.51 -32.89
C VAL A 17 1.22 -13.20 -33.40
N GLN A 18 -0.09 -13.08 -33.41
CA GLN A 18 -0.76 -11.83 -33.82
C GLN A 18 -0.42 -10.65 -32.91
N SER A 19 -0.40 -10.88 -31.59
CA SER A 19 0.00 -9.87 -30.63
C SER A 19 1.44 -9.39 -30.87
N ALA A 20 2.37 -10.31 -31.14
CA ALA A 20 3.75 -9.97 -31.46
C ALA A 20 3.85 -9.13 -32.74
N ILE A 21 3.17 -9.54 -33.82
CA ILE A 21 3.15 -8.83 -35.11
C ILE A 21 2.55 -7.43 -34.93
N ALA A 22 1.41 -7.30 -34.27
CA ALA A 22 0.74 -6.03 -34.01
C ALA A 22 1.64 -5.07 -33.21
N GLY A 23 2.38 -5.59 -32.22
CA GLY A 23 3.32 -4.81 -31.42
C GLY A 23 4.48 -4.19 -32.21
N TRP A 24 4.84 -4.76 -33.35
CA TRP A 24 5.87 -4.23 -34.26
C TRP A 24 5.34 -3.14 -35.21
N LYS A 25 4.06 -2.74 -35.07
CA LYS A 25 3.42 -1.61 -35.80
C LYS A 25 3.62 -1.62 -37.33
N ARG A 26 3.65 -2.79 -37.93
CA ARG A 26 3.66 -2.94 -39.38
C ARG A 26 2.44 -3.75 -39.81
N PRO A 27 1.48 -3.13 -40.52
CA PRO A 27 0.31 -3.85 -41.00
C PRO A 27 0.75 -4.92 -42.00
N GLY A 28 0.26 -6.12 -41.83
CA GLY A 28 0.46 -7.24 -42.72
C GLY A 28 -0.57 -8.31 -42.40
N GLU A 29 -1.05 -8.99 -43.45
CA GLU A 29 -1.97 -10.11 -43.36
C GLU A 29 -1.26 -11.45 -42.99
N GLN A 30 0.01 -11.38 -42.55
CA GLN A 30 0.79 -12.55 -42.24
C GLN A 30 0.28 -13.22 -40.95
N THR A 31 0.12 -14.54 -41.06
CA THR A 31 -0.41 -15.40 -39.99
C THR A 31 0.68 -16.08 -39.16
N ASN A 32 1.96 -15.96 -39.57
CA ASN A 32 3.09 -16.55 -38.87
C ASN A 32 4.29 -15.57 -38.76
N LEU A 33 5.17 -15.81 -37.77
CA LEU A 33 6.32 -14.96 -37.47
C LEU A 33 7.37 -14.93 -38.60
N LYS A 34 7.61 -16.09 -39.23
CA LYS A 34 8.63 -16.22 -40.26
C LYS A 34 8.25 -15.43 -41.52
N ASP A 35 7.01 -15.57 -41.98
CA ASP A 35 6.51 -14.86 -43.17
C ASP A 35 6.49 -13.34 -42.89
N PHE A 36 6.10 -12.93 -41.71
CA PHE A 36 6.14 -11.51 -41.30
C PHE A 36 7.55 -10.92 -41.41
N VAL A 37 8.56 -11.59 -40.81
CA VAL A 37 9.94 -11.10 -40.87
C VAL A 37 10.51 -11.15 -42.27
N THR A 38 10.18 -12.20 -43.05
CA THR A 38 10.64 -12.37 -44.41
C THR A 38 10.04 -11.34 -45.37
N ALA A 39 8.76 -11.01 -45.23
CA ALA A 39 8.09 -9.96 -46.01
C ALA A 39 8.62 -8.55 -45.70
N ASN A 40 9.07 -8.34 -44.47
CA ASN A 40 9.58 -7.03 -44.00
C ASN A 40 11.11 -6.88 -44.09
N LYS A 41 11.74 -7.44 -45.12
CA LYS A 41 13.19 -7.50 -45.37
C LYS A 41 13.93 -6.15 -45.47
N SER A 42 13.51 -5.11 -44.82
CA SER A 42 14.22 -3.82 -44.88
C SER A 42 15.56 -3.79 -44.09
N THR A 43 15.86 -4.81 -43.32
CA THR A 43 17.10 -4.94 -42.53
C THR A 43 17.80 -6.25 -42.80
N LYS A 44 19.14 -6.21 -43.00
CA LYS A 44 19.94 -7.41 -43.21
C LYS A 44 19.99 -8.36 -42.00
N ASN A 45 19.88 -7.80 -40.80
CA ASN A 45 19.99 -8.50 -39.51
C ASN A 45 18.87 -8.03 -38.56
N PRO A 46 17.64 -8.60 -38.65
CA PRO A 46 16.56 -8.19 -37.76
C PRO A 46 16.82 -8.63 -36.32
N LEU A 47 16.65 -7.71 -35.37
CA LEU A 47 16.62 -7.96 -33.93
C LEU A 47 15.18 -7.80 -33.43
N LEU A 48 14.61 -8.89 -32.95
CA LEU A 48 13.27 -8.91 -32.35
C LEU A 48 13.43 -8.68 -30.85
N ILE A 49 12.71 -7.70 -30.29
CA ILE A 49 12.74 -7.41 -28.87
C ILE A 49 11.37 -7.73 -28.29
N PHE A 50 11.33 -8.73 -27.41
CA PHE A 50 10.17 -9.09 -26.63
C PHE A 50 10.33 -8.58 -25.21
N ASP A 51 9.46 -7.66 -24.83
CA ASP A 51 9.42 -7.07 -23.49
C ASP A 51 8.26 -7.65 -22.68
N GLN A 52 8.46 -7.87 -21.38
CA GLN A 52 7.49 -8.54 -20.51
C GLN A 52 7.03 -9.89 -21.06
N PHE A 53 8.00 -10.69 -21.48
CA PHE A 53 7.71 -11.95 -22.20
C PHE A 53 6.96 -12.99 -21.35
N GLU A 54 7.01 -12.85 -20.03
CA GLU A 54 6.18 -13.66 -19.12
C GLU A 54 4.67 -13.52 -19.37
N GLU A 55 4.22 -12.47 -20.03
CA GLU A 55 2.80 -12.28 -20.35
C GLU A 55 2.23 -13.42 -21.22
N ILE A 56 3.06 -14.10 -22.00
CA ILE A 56 2.63 -15.29 -22.76
C ILE A 56 2.05 -16.39 -21.86
N LEU A 57 2.56 -16.50 -20.61
CA LEU A 57 2.06 -17.45 -19.63
C LEU A 57 0.92 -16.90 -18.77
N ARG A 58 0.84 -15.57 -18.63
CA ARG A 58 -0.11 -14.91 -17.72
C ARG A 58 -1.46 -14.66 -18.35
N THR A 59 -1.51 -14.34 -19.62
CA THR A 59 -2.75 -13.95 -20.32
C THR A 59 -3.74 -15.11 -20.43
N ASN A 60 -3.26 -16.29 -20.77
CA ASN A 60 -4.06 -17.52 -20.79
C ASN A 60 -3.23 -18.71 -20.31
N PRO A 61 -3.15 -18.94 -18.99
CA PRO A 61 -2.30 -19.99 -18.42
C PRO A 61 -2.66 -21.42 -18.86
N THR A 62 -3.89 -21.64 -19.33
CA THR A 62 -4.39 -22.96 -19.75
C THR A 62 -4.16 -23.25 -21.23
N ASP A 63 -3.84 -22.25 -22.05
CA ASP A 63 -3.60 -22.41 -23.48
C ASP A 63 -2.16 -22.92 -23.77
N THR A 64 -1.87 -24.10 -23.32
CA THR A 64 -0.55 -24.72 -23.54
C THR A 64 -0.32 -25.06 -25.02
N ALA A 65 -1.38 -25.29 -25.82
CA ALA A 65 -1.28 -25.58 -27.25
C ALA A 65 -0.86 -24.33 -28.03
N GLY A 66 -1.53 -23.19 -27.81
CA GLY A 66 -1.19 -21.93 -28.45
C GLY A 66 0.21 -21.44 -28.05
N GLN A 67 0.59 -21.58 -26.77
CA GLN A 67 1.93 -21.28 -26.29
C GLN A 67 3.00 -22.13 -27.00
N LYS A 68 2.82 -23.44 -27.08
CA LYS A 68 3.74 -24.34 -27.78
C LYS A 68 3.87 -23.99 -29.28
N GLU A 69 2.77 -23.65 -29.92
CA GLU A 69 2.78 -23.25 -31.33
C GLU A 69 3.54 -21.92 -31.54
N PHE A 70 3.36 -20.97 -30.66
CA PHE A 70 4.15 -19.71 -30.68
C PHE A 70 5.65 -20.00 -30.58
N PHE A 71 6.07 -20.83 -29.62
CA PHE A 71 7.48 -21.18 -29.45
C PHE A 71 8.03 -21.97 -30.60
N ARG A 72 7.23 -22.83 -31.24
CA ARG A 72 7.62 -23.52 -32.47
C ARG A 72 7.89 -22.53 -33.60
N GLN A 73 6.99 -21.58 -33.84
CA GLN A 73 7.18 -20.53 -34.85
C GLN A 73 8.38 -19.63 -34.55
N LEU A 74 8.60 -19.31 -33.28
CA LEU A 74 9.78 -18.56 -32.85
C LEU A 74 11.08 -19.37 -33.12
N ALA A 75 11.07 -20.66 -32.85
CA ALA A 75 12.21 -21.55 -33.17
C ALA A 75 12.51 -21.58 -34.66
N ASP A 76 11.48 -21.77 -35.53
CA ASP A 76 11.60 -21.76 -36.97
C ASP A 76 12.16 -20.42 -37.50
N LEU A 77 11.76 -19.31 -36.87
CA LEU A 77 12.25 -18.00 -37.22
C LEU A 77 13.72 -17.80 -36.79
N LEU A 78 14.08 -18.23 -35.58
CA LEU A 78 15.45 -18.09 -35.05
C LEU A 78 16.44 -19.10 -35.72
N ALA A 79 15.95 -20.08 -36.42
CA ALA A 79 16.77 -20.95 -37.27
C ALA A 79 17.25 -20.23 -38.55
N LEU A 80 16.63 -19.12 -38.94
CA LEU A 80 17.10 -18.32 -40.07
C LEU A 80 18.45 -17.63 -39.73
N PRO A 81 19.40 -17.58 -40.68
CA PRO A 81 20.65 -16.87 -40.46
C PRO A 81 20.40 -15.39 -40.27
N HIS A 82 21.15 -14.77 -39.34
CA HIS A 82 21.10 -13.34 -39.03
C HIS A 82 19.84 -12.82 -38.36
N VAL A 83 18.93 -13.66 -37.90
CA VAL A 83 17.79 -13.28 -37.08
C VAL A 83 18.14 -13.44 -35.61
N TRP A 84 17.89 -12.39 -34.81
CA TRP A 84 18.20 -12.33 -33.39
C TRP A 84 16.94 -12.03 -32.59
N ALA A 85 16.85 -12.57 -31.36
CA ALA A 85 15.83 -12.19 -30.41
C ALA A 85 16.44 -11.81 -29.07
N LEU A 86 15.98 -10.69 -28.51
CA LEU A 86 16.19 -10.31 -27.13
C LEU A 86 14.88 -10.53 -26.36
N ILE A 87 14.93 -11.43 -25.40
CA ILE A 87 13.78 -11.78 -24.56
C ILE A 87 14.02 -11.18 -23.16
N ILE A 88 13.18 -10.24 -22.75
CA ILE A 88 13.21 -9.58 -21.46
C ILE A 88 12.09 -10.19 -20.61
N ILE A 89 12.47 -10.85 -19.52
CA ILE A 89 11.54 -11.53 -18.62
C ILE A 89 11.88 -11.26 -17.16
N ARG A 90 10.91 -11.41 -16.29
CA ARG A 90 11.12 -11.45 -14.85
C ARG A 90 11.73 -12.81 -14.45
N GLU A 91 12.62 -12.78 -13.47
CA GLU A 91 13.36 -13.98 -13.03
C GLU A 91 12.45 -15.09 -12.49
N ASP A 92 11.35 -14.73 -11.81
CA ASP A 92 10.35 -15.65 -11.26
C ASP A 92 9.61 -16.47 -12.34
N PHE A 93 9.59 -15.99 -13.59
CA PHE A 93 9.00 -16.73 -14.72
C PHE A 93 10.00 -17.57 -15.51
N LEU A 94 11.26 -17.57 -15.14
CA LEU A 94 12.26 -18.36 -15.86
C LEU A 94 11.95 -19.87 -15.80
N ALA A 95 11.64 -20.40 -14.60
CA ALA A 95 11.35 -21.83 -14.43
C ALA A 95 10.11 -22.29 -15.20
N PRO A 96 8.96 -21.60 -15.19
CA PRO A 96 7.81 -21.93 -16.01
C PRO A 96 8.06 -21.91 -17.51
N LEU A 97 9.01 -21.10 -18.01
CA LEU A 97 9.35 -20.99 -19.43
C LEU A 97 10.39 -22.02 -19.90
N LEU A 98 11.14 -22.65 -18.99
CA LEU A 98 12.18 -23.63 -19.35
C LEU A 98 11.72 -24.73 -20.30
N PRO A 99 10.52 -25.36 -20.16
CA PRO A 99 10.05 -26.40 -21.06
C PRO A 99 9.92 -25.92 -22.52
N TYR A 100 9.54 -24.66 -22.73
CA TYR A 100 9.42 -24.07 -24.07
C TYR A 100 10.77 -23.67 -24.65
N PHE A 101 11.72 -23.26 -23.83
CA PHE A 101 13.06 -22.88 -24.27
C PHE A 101 13.85 -24.06 -24.86
N ALA A 102 13.52 -25.29 -24.50
CA ALA A 102 14.12 -26.47 -25.07
C ALA A 102 13.88 -26.58 -26.57
N THR A 103 12.82 -25.98 -27.13
CA THR A 103 12.51 -25.96 -28.55
C THR A 103 13.30 -24.92 -29.34
N LEU A 104 13.90 -23.93 -28.69
CA LEU A 104 14.65 -22.85 -29.33
C LEU A 104 16.09 -23.30 -29.71
N PRO A 105 16.65 -22.85 -30.84
CA PRO A 105 17.94 -23.32 -31.35
C PRO A 105 19.10 -23.22 -30.38
N THR A 106 19.12 -22.16 -29.52
CA THR A 106 20.20 -21.94 -28.56
C THR A 106 19.86 -22.46 -27.17
N HIS A 107 18.66 -23.00 -26.95
CA HIS A 107 18.12 -23.34 -25.63
C HIS A 107 18.28 -22.19 -24.61
N LEU A 108 18.29 -20.96 -25.08
CA LEU A 108 18.57 -19.73 -24.30
C LEU A 108 19.84 -19.84 -23.42
N ARG A 109 20.94 -20.36 -23.97
CA ARG A 109 22.22 -20.44 -23.26
C ARG A 109 22.80 -19.05 -22.96
N HIS A 110 22.54 -18.08 -23.83
CA HIS A 110 22.98 -16.70 -23.63
C HIS A 110 21.98 -15.97 -22.74
N ARG A 111 22.30 -15.92 -21.45
CA ARG A 111 21.46 -15.25 -20.45
C ARG A 111 22.26 -14.17 -19.78
N TYR A 112 21.61 -13.04 -19.55
CA TYR A 112 22.14 -11.96 -18.75
C TYR A 112 21.19 -11.66 -17.61
N ARG A 113 21.67 -11.74 -16.36
CA ARG A 113 20.89 -11.35 -15.18
C ARG A 113 21.12 -9.89 -14.90
N LEU A 114 20.04 -9.09 -14.99
CA LEU A 114 20.08 -7.70 -14.62
C LEU A 114 19.93 -7.60 -13.08
N ASN A 115 21.04 -7.35 -12.41
CA ASN A 115 21.06 -7.16 -10.96
C ASN A 115 20.67 -5.72 -10.59
N LEU A 116 20.36 -5.50 -9.31
CA LEU A 116 20.27 -4.17 -8.73
C LEU A 116 21.59 -3.42 -8.93
N PHE A 117 21.55 -2.09 -8.88
CA PHE A 117 22.77 -1.29 -8.98
C PHE A 117 23.70 -1.54 -7.79
N THR A 118 24.99 -1.67 -8.07
CA THR A 118 25.98 -1.43 -7.03
C THR A 118 26.02 0.06 -6.68
N PRO A 119 26.51 0.46 -5.50
CA PRO A 119 26.64 1.87 -5.14
C PRO A 119 27.37 2.69 -6.20
N ALA A 120 28.47 2.18 -6.75
CA ALA A 120 29.25 2.86 -7.80
C ALA A 120 28.46 3.03 -9.11
N GLN A 121 27.65 2.03 -9.49
CA GLN A 121 26.77 2.14 -10.66
C GLN A 121 25.64 3.16 -10.43
N ALA A 122 25.07 3.19 -9.24
CA ALA A 122 24.06 4.17 -8.86
C ALA A 122 24.63 5.60 -8.91
N GLU A 123 25.80 5.83 -8.34
CA GLU A 123 26.50 7.12 -8.42
C GLU A 123 26.77 7.55 -9.86
N SER A 124 27.26 6.64 -10.69
CA SER A 124 27.52 6.92 -12.10
C SER A 124 26.24 7.30 -12.85
N CYS A 125 25.14 6.58 -12.58
CA CYS A 125 23.82 6.84 -13.16
C CYS A 125 23.30 8.21 -12.73
N MET A 126 23.28 8.50 -11.42
CA MET A 126 22.78 9.77 -10.88
C MET A 126 23.60 10.96 -11.39
N ARG A 127 24.92 10.84 -11.43
CA ARG A 127 25.82 11.87 -11.98
C ARG A 127 25.56 12.14 -13.46
N GLY A 128 25.41 11.06 -14.25
CA GLY A 128 25.13 11.15 -15.68
C GLY A 128 23.78 11.82 -15.96
N LEU A 129 22.74 11.44 -15.24
CA LEU A 129 21.42 12.02 -15.38
C LEU A 129 21.39 13.50 -14.96
N ALA A 130 22.04 13.88 -13.88
CA ALA A 130 22.12 15.26 -13.41
C ALA A 130 22.80 16.17 -14.42
N SER A 131 23.88 15.68 -15.05
CA SER A 131 24.65 16.44 -16.06
C SER A 131 23.93 16.58 -17.42
N GLN A 132 22.95 15.71 -17.70
CA GLN A 132 22.18 15.72 -18.96
C GLN A 132 20.74 16.26 -18.78
N GLY A 133 20.32 16.53 -17.54
CA GLY A 133 18.99 17.06 -17.22
C GLY A 133 18.83 18.53 -17.64
N GLU A 134 17.58 19.00 -17.59
CA GLU A 134 17.23 20.41 -17.79
C GLU A 134 16.57 20.96 -16.51
N PRO A 135 17.21 21.91 -15.81
CA PRO A 135 18.56 22.47 -16.03
C PRO A 135 19.66 21.44 -15.74
N GLN A 136 20.86 21.59 -16.36
CA GLN A 136 22.03 20.78 -16.03
C GLN A 136 22.48 21.05 -14.60
N ARG A 137 22.75 19.96 -13.84
CA ARG A 137 23.21 20.06 -12.45
C ARG A 137 24.41 19.19 -12.18
N THR A 138 25.20 19.58 -11.18
CA THR A 138 26.41 18.85 -10.77
C THR A 138 26.38 18.57 -9.26
N PHE A 139 26.58 17.31 -8.88
CA PHE A 139 26.75 16.96 -7.48
C PHE A 139 28.07 17.49 -6.94
N GLN A 140 28.03 18.21 -5.84
CA GLN A 140 29.20 18.64 -5.10
C GLN A 140 29.84 17.46 -4.32
N PRO A 141 31.15 17.56 -3.96
CA PRO A 141 31.81 16.52 -3.18
C PRO A 141 31.03 16.15 -1.90
N GLY A 142 30.84 14.85 -1.66
CA GLY A 142 30.10 14.31 -0.50
C GLY A 142 28.59 14.18 -0.70
N ALA A 143 27.94 15.03 -1.48
CA ALA A 143 26.48 14.97 -1.69
C ALA A 143 26.04 13.66 -2.35
N LEU A 144 26.75 13.24 -3.38
CA LEU A 144 26.44 12.00 -4.10
C LEU A 144 26.71 10.75 -3.26
N ALA A 145 27.78 10.75 -2.49
CA ALA A 145 28.12 9.66 -1.58
C ALA A 145 27.05 9.50 -0.46
N GLU A 146 26.60 10.62 0.13
CA GLU A 146 25.54 10.63 1.16
C GLU A 146 24.22 10.10 0.58
N LEU A 147 23.82 10.57 -0.60
CA LEU A 147 22.63 10.11 -1.29
C LEU A 147 22.69 8.60 -1.56
N THR A 148 23.84 8.12 -2.06
CA THR A 148 24.06 6.70 -2.34
C THR A 148 24.02 5.85 -1.06
N ALA A 149 24.64 6.33 0.03
CA ALA A 149 24.61 5.66 1.33
C ALA A 149 23.15 5.54 1.85
N SER A 150 22.38 6.62 1.79
CA SER A 150 20.97 6.63 2.18
C SER A 150 20.13 5.64 1.37
N LEU A 151 20.34 5.58 0.05
CA LEU A 151 19.66 4.66 -0.87
C LEU A 151 20.07 3.20 -0.69
N SER A 152 21.31 2.94 -0.21
CA SER A 152 21.82 1.59 0.06
C SER A 152 21.38 1.05 1.43
N THR A 153 20.76 1.89 2.27
CA THR A 153 20.40 1.51 3.63
C THR A 153 19.23 0.55 3.64
N ALA A 154 19.40 -0.58 4.30
CA ALA A 154 18.34 -1.57 4.56
C ALA A 154 18.14 -1.75 6.05
N ILE A 155 16.90 -1.99 6.45
CA ILE A 155 16.57 -2.34 7.83
C ILE A 155 16.37 -3.84 7.87
N ILE A 156 17.20 -4.52 8.64
CA ILE A 156 17.03 -5.95 8.91
C ILE A 156 16.54 -6.14 10.35
N GLN A 157 15.71 -7.16 10.52
CA GLN A 157 15.32 -7.62 11.85
C GLN A 157 16.26 -8.75 12.26
N SER A 158 17.01 -8.54 13.34
CA SER A 158 17.89 -9.54 13.92
C SER A 158 17.07 -10.68 14.55
N LEU A 159 17.67 -11.83 14.76
CA LEU A 159 17.00 -13.01 15.36
C LEU A 159 16.45 -12.74 16.77
N ASP A 160 16.96 -11.73 17.45
CA ASP A 160 16.47 -11.25 18.76
C ASP A 160 15.33 -10.23 18.66
N GLY A 161 14.81 -9.99 17.45
CA GLY A 161 13.71 -9.05 17.19
C GLY A 161 14.12 -7.59 17.09
N LYS A 162 15.41 -7.26 17.28
CA LYS A 162 15.89 -5.89 17.14
C LYS A 162 16.00 -5.50 15.68
N LYS A 163 15.61 -4.27 15.38
CA LYS A 163 15.77 -3.67 14.05
C LYS A 163 17.14 -3.02 13.96
N GLU A 164 17.95 -3.49 13.05
CA GLU A 164 19.26 -2.93 12.76
C GLU A 164 19.27 -2.28 11.39
N VAL A 165 19.87 -1.10 11.31
CA VAL A 165 20.10 -0.38 10.05
C VAL A 165 21.44 -0.81 9.50
N ILE A 166 21.45 -1.47 8.36
CA ILE A 166 22.68 -1.88 7.70
C ILE A 166 22.83 -1.17 6.35
N THR A 167 24.07 -0.90 5.97
CA THR A 167 24.37 -0.47 4.61
C THR A 167 24.42 -1.70 3.71
N GLY A 168 23.47 -1.81 2.79
CA GLY A 168 23.41 -2.88 1.80
C GLY A 168 24.46 -2.69 0.69
N SER A 169 24.68 -3.76 -0.05
CA SER A 169 25.59 -3.78 -1.21
C SER A 169 24.95 -3.28 -2.51
N ASN A 170 23.66 -2.96 -2.49
CA ASN A 170 22.88 -2.65 -3.69
C ASN A 170 21.98 -1.44 -3.47
N VAL A 171 21.69 -0.75 -4.57
CA VAL A 171 20.73 0.36 -4.65
C VAL A 171 19.56 -0.08 -5.54
N GLU A 172 18.35 0.10 -5.02
CA GLU A 172 17.12 -0.20 -5.73
C GLU A 172 16.79 0.90 -6.76
N PRO A 173 16.69 0.59 -8.06
CA PRO A 173 16.47 1.59 -9.11
C PRO A 173 15.22 2.44 -8.91
N MET A 174 14.12 1.83 -8.45
CA MET A 174 12.86 2.55 -8.23
C MET A 174 12.99 3.56 -7.09
N GLN A 175 13.61 3.16 -5.97
CA GLN A 175 13.85 4.08 -4.86
C GLN A 175 14.76 5.23 -5.28
N MET A 176 15.84 4.92 -5.99
CA MET A 176 16.74 5.93 -6.54
C MET A 176 15.99 6.92 -7.42
N GLN A 177 15.13 6.43 -8.32
CA GLN A 177 14.33 7.28 -9.20
C GLN A 177 13.39 8.20 -8.42
N VAL A 178 12.65 7.67 -7.45
CA VAL A 178 11.70 8.45 -6.64
C VAL A 178 12.43 9.53 -5.83
N VAL A 179 13.53 9.16 -5.15
CA VAL A 179 14.28 10.09 -4.32
C VAL A 179 14.97 11.17 -5.16
N CYS A 180 15.59 10.78 -6.27
CA CYS A 180 16.23 11.75 -7.19
C CYS A 180 15.21 12.70 -7.82
N HIS A 181 14.03 12.20 -8.20
CA HIS A 181 12.98 13.05 -8.74
C HIS A 181 12.51 14.09 -7.72
N ARG A 182 12.29 13.66 -6.47
CA ARG A 182 11.93 14.56 -5.37
C ARG A 182 13.01 15.61 -5.07
N LEU A 183 14.26 15.19 -5.00
CA LEU A 183 15.38 16.11 -4.84
C LEU A 183 15.39 17.15 -5.97
N TRP A 184 15.20 16.69 -7.20
CA TRP A 184 15.17 17.53 -8.39
C TRP A 184 14.07 18.57 -8.37
N GLU A 185 12.85 18.18 -7.99
CA GLU A 185 11.68 19.07 -7.90
C GLU A 185 11.77 20.08 -6.76
N ALA A 186 12.47 19.72 -5.68
CA ALA A 186 12.61 20.58 -4.50
C ALA A 186 13.70 21.65 -4.64
N MET A 187 14.53 21.56 -5.68
CA MET A 187 15.60 22.52 -5.92
C MET A 187 15.13 23.69 -6.77
N ASP A 188 15.67 24.86 -6.49
CA ASP A 188 15.41 26.05 -7.30
C ASP A 188 15.84 25.85 -8.76
N ALA A 189 15.09 26.42 -9.70
CA ALA A 189 15.32 26.25 -11.13
C ALA A 189 16.74 26.73 -11.56
N ASP A 190 17.25 27.74 -10.87
CA ASP A 190 18.52 28.41 -11.21
C ASP A 190 19.72 27.77 -10.49
N GLN A 191 19.51 26.76 -9.63
CA GLN A 191 20.56 26.14 -8.83
C GLN A 191 21.31 25.08 -9.65
N PRO A 192 22.59 25.32 -10.04
CA PRO A 192 23.33 24.38 -10.88
C PRO A 192 24.03 23.27 -10.09
N ASN A 193 24.17 23.44 -8.75
CA ASN A 193 24.89 22.53 -7.91
C ASN A 193 23.95 21.84 -6.92
N ILE A 194 24.15 20.54 -6.73
CA ILE A 194 23.48 19.74 -5.68
C ILE A 194 24.50 19.55 -4.57
N ASP A 195 24.29 20.19 -3.44
CA ASP A 195 25.20 20.09 -2.30
C ASP A 195 24.71 19.10 -1.23
N LEU A 196 25.51 18.93 -0.19
CA LEU A 196 25.18 18.02 0.91
C LEU A 196 23.93 18.47 1.67
N ALA A 197 23.70 19.77 1.82
CA ALA A 197 22.55 20.31 2.51
C ALA A 197 21.26 20.03 1.73
N ASP A 198 21.30 20.12 0.40
CA ASP A 198 20.16 19.75 -0.47
C ASP A 198 19.78 18.28 -0.28
N VAL A 199 20.76 17.38 -0.27
CA VAL A 199 20.57 15.95 -0.07
C VAL A 199 19.96 15.69 1.31
N GLN A 200 20.52 16.27 2.36
CA GLN A 200 20.03 16.08 3.73
C GLN A 200 18.61 16.62 3.93
N LYS A 201 18.27 17.71 3.26
CA LYS A 201 16.97 18.35 3.38
C LYS A 201 15.87 17.69 2.54
N HIS A 202 16.19 17.23 1.33
CA HIS A 202 15.20 16.85 0.32
C HIS A 202 15.25 15.38 -0.09
N ALA A 203 16.34 14.66 0.19
CA ALA A 203 16.55 13.29 -0.26
C ALA A 203 16.34 12.24 0.84
N ASP A 204 15.55 12.55 1.87
CA ASP A 204 15.14 11.53 2.85
C ASP A 204 14.30 10.46 2.18
N VAL A 205 14.82 9.23 2.16
CA VAL A 205 14.22 8.09 1.45
C VAL A 205 12.83 7.77 1.98
N VAL A 206 12.63 7.83 3.30
CA VAL A 206 11.34 7.51 3.95
C VAL A 206 10.29 8.55 3.55
N THR A 207 10.66 9.81 3.58
CA THR A 207 9.77 10.92 3.20
C THR A 207 9.45 10.88 1.70
N ALA A 208 10.43 10.63 0.84
CA ALA A 208 10.23 10.55 -0.60
C ALA A 208 9.32 9.39 -1.02
N LEU A 209 9.55 8.20 -0.48
CA LEU A 209 8.71 7.02 -0.75
C LEU A 209 7.31 7.17 -0.14
N GLY A 210 7.20 7.78 1.04
CA GLY A 210 5.92 8.08 1.67
C GLY A 210 5.08 9.03 0.85
N ALA A 211 5.69 10.06 0.29
CA ALA A 211 5.00 10.99 -0.59
C ALA A 211 4.62 10.35 -1.94
N TYR A 212 5.49 9.53 -2.53
CA TYR A 212 5.15 8.76 -3.73
C TYR A 212 3.93 7.86 -3.49
N TYR A 213 3.87 7.18 -2.35
CA TYR A 213 2.70 6.41 -1.94
C TYR A 213 1.46 7.28 -1.76
N ASN A 214 1.57 8.44 -1.12
CA ASN A 214 0.46 9.38 -0.94
C ASN A 214 -0.12 9.82 -2.28
N ASP A 215 0.73 10.26 -3.21
CA ASP A 215 0.32 10.72 -4.54
C ASP A 215 -0.38 9.60 -5.34
N ALA A 216 0.16 8.38 -5.28
CA ALA A 216 -0.47 7.21 -5.89
C ALA A 216 -1.83 6.91 -5.25
N THR A 217 -1.91 6.93 -3.92
CA THR A 217 -3.14 6.63 -3.17
C THR A 217 -4.24 7.63 -3.48
N THR A 218 -3.95 8.93 -3.42
CA THR A 218 -4.92 9.99 -3.73
C THR A 218 -5.41 9.89 -5.18
N ARG A 219 -4.51 9.68 -6.12
CA ARG A 219 -4.86 9.54 -7.55
C ARG A 219 -5.71 8.29 -7.81
N ILE A 220 -5.36 7.15 -7.23
CA ILE A 220 -6.09 5.89 -7.41
C ILE A 220 -7.46 5.97 -6.73
N ALA A 221 -7.54 6.52 -5.52
CA ALA A 221 -8.79 6.74 -4.80
C ALA A 221 -9.77 7.59 -5.61
N ALA A 222 -9.31 8.71 -6.15
CA ALA A 222 -10.11 9.60 -6.98
C ALA A 222 -10.57 8.93 -8.29
N LYS A 223 -9.66 8.24 -8.99
CA LYS A 223 -9.96 7.55 -10.25
C LYS A 223 -11.02 6.46 -10.11
N HIS A 224 -10.97 5.70 -9.03
CA HIS A 224 -11.86 4.55 -8.80
C HIS A 224 -13.03 4.87 -7.84
N GLN A 225 -13.15 6.12 -7.37
CA GLN A 225 -14.20 6.58 -6.47
C GLN A 225 -14.30 5.75 -5.17
N VAL A 226 -13.14 5.37 -4.62
CA VAL A 226 -13.04 4.63 -3.37
C VAL A 226 -12.50 5.55 -2.28
N PRO A 227 -13.03 5.48 -1.04
CA PRO A 227 -12.49 6.27 0.06
C PRO A 227 -11.00 6.00 0.26
N GLU A 228 -10.20 7.05 0.29
CA GLU A 228 -8.75 6.97 0.49
C GLU A 228 -8.40 6.23 1.78
N ARG A 229 -9.20 6.42 2.83
CA ARG A 229 -9.08 5.70 4.10
C ARG A 229 -9.12 4.18 3.92
N ALA A 230 -10.03 3.65 3.10
CA ALA A 230 -10.15 2.21 2.88
C ALA A 230 -8.87 1.62 2.28
N ILE A 231 -8.25 2.33 1.34
CA ILE A 231 -6.97 1.96 0.75
C ILE A 231 -5.86 1.98 1.82
N ARG A 232 -5.77 3.06 2.61
CA ARG A 232 -4.75 3.22 3.65
C ARG A 232 -4.86 2.19 4.76
N ASP A 233 -6.09 1.86 5.15
CA ASP A 233 -6.37 0.81 6.14
C ASP A 233 -5.99 -0.57 5.61
N TRP A 234 -6.25 -0.85 4.33
CA TRP A 234 -5.84 -2.09 3.68
C TRP A 234 -4.32 -2.24 3.67
N PHE A 235 -3.57 -1.19 3.32
CA PHE A 235 -2.12 -1.23 3.38
C PHE A 235 -1.60 -1.47 4.79
N SER A 236 -2.15 -0.79 5.80
CA SER A 236 -1.68 -0.89 7.18
C SER A 236 -2.07 -2.18 7.90
N ARG A 237 -3.18 -2.83 7.50
CA ARG A 237 -3.76 -3.95 8.26
C ARG A 237 -3.74 -5.28 7.52
N LYS A 238 -3.51 -5.27 6.18
CA LYS A 238 -3.58 -6.47 5.35
C LYS A 238 -2.25 -6.81 4.70
N ILE A 239 -1.71 -5.93 3.84
CA ILE A 239 -0.48 -6.21 3.09
C ILE A 239 0.79 -5.95 3.92
N ILE A 240 0.69 -5.20 5.03
CA ILE A 240 1.76 -5.04 6.02
C ILE A 240 1.33 -5.81 7.27
N THR A 241 2.21 -6.66 7.79
CA THR A 241 1.95 -7.46 8.99
C THR A 241 2.07 -6.61 10.26
N ARG A 242 1.60 -7.14 11.40
CA ARG A 242 1.75 -6.46 12.70
C ARG A 242 3.21 -6.29 13.13
N GLU A 243 4.07 -7.16 12.65
CA GLU A 243 5.52 -7.12 12.88
C GLU A 243 6.23 -6.13 11.95
N GLU A 244 5.45 -5.34 11.19
CA GLU A 244 5.95 -4.38 10.21
C GLU A 244 6.84 -5.04 9.13
N THR A 245 6.40 -6.18 8.62
CA THR A 245 7.00 -6.89 7.49
C THR A 245 6.01 -6.97 6.32
N ARG A 246 6.49 -7.38 5.15
CA ARG A 246 5.61 -7.62 4.00
C ARG A 246 4.73 -8.83 4.24
N GLY A 247 3.42 -8.64 4.17
CA GLY A 247 2.44 -9.71 4.09
C GLY A 247 2.21 -10.14 2.65
N GLN A 248 1.65 -11.33 2.50
CA GLN A 248 1.27 -11.89 1.20
C GLN A 248 -0.24 -12.15 1.20
N LEU A 249 -0.93 -11.60 0.21
CA LEU A 249 -2.38 -11.71 0.07
C LEU A 249 -2.73 -12.44 -1.22
N GLN A 250 -3.56 -13.46 -1.12
CA GLN A 250 -4.02 -14.17 -2.30
C GLN A 250 -4.90 -13.25 -3.16
N LYS A 251 -4.64 -13.22 -4.47
CA LYS A 251 -5.49 -12.48 -5.41
C LYS A 251 -6.90 -13.05 -5.40
N GLY A 252 -7.87 -12.21 -5.06
CA GLY A 252 -9.29 -12.49 -5.27
C GLY A 252 -9.72 -12.13 -6.69
N GLU A 253 -10.83 -12.69 -7.14
CA GLU A 253 -11.38 -12.41 -8.48
C GLU A 253 -11.88 -10.97 -8.59
N PHE A 254 -12.73 -10.53 -7.67
CA PHE A 254 -13.31 -9.19 -7.64
C PHE A 254 -12.73 -8.33 -6.51
N GLU A 255 -12.36 -8.96 -5.42
CA GLU A 255 -11.89 -8.32 -4.19
C GLU A 255 -10.72 -9.10 -3.58
N THR A 256 -9.72 -8.38 -3.08
CA THR A 256 -8.56 -8.92 -2.39
C THR A 256 -8.54 -8.40 -0.96
N GLU A 257 -8.91 -9.25 0.00
CA GLU A 257 -8.92 -8.93 1.44
C GLU A 257 -9.64 -7.61 1.79
N GLY A 258 -10.81 -7.35 1.18
CA GLY A 258 -11.65 -6.18 1.47
C GLY A 258 -11.36 -4.95 0.61
N LEU A 259 -10.49 -5.07 -0.40
CA LEU A 259 -10.25 -4.00 -1.37
C LEU A 259 -10.52 -4.54 -2.79
N PRO A 260 -11.27 -3.81 -3.64
CA PRO A 260 -11.49 -4.22 -5.02
C PRO A 260 -10.17 -4.52 -5.74
N THR A 261 -10.09 -5.69 -6.38
CA THR A 261 -8.84 -6.18 -7.01
C THR A 261 -8.29 -5.20 -8.05
N VAL A 262 -9.17 -4.47 -8.76
CA VAL A 262 -8.76 -3.42 -9.73
C VAL A 262 -7.92 -2.31 -9.09
N ILE A 263 -8.16 -2.00 -7.81
CA ILE A 263 -7.38 -1.00 -7.06
C ILE A 263 -5.99 -1.55 -6.74
N VAL A 264 -5.92 -2.81 -6.29
CA VAL A 264 -4.64 -3.47 -6.05
C VAL A 264 -3.80 -3.55 -7.33
N GLU A 265 -4.45 -3.82 -8.47
CA GLU A 265 -3.80 -3.80 -9.79
C GLU A 265 -3.33 -2.40 -10.22
N ALA A 266 -4.02 -1.34 -9.81
CA ALA A 266 -3.53 0.03 -10.01
C ALA A 266 -2.25 0.32 -9.21
N PHE A 267 -2.13 -0.21 -7.99
CA PHE A 267 -0.88 -0.14 -7.22
C PHE A 267 0.23 -1.05 -7.78
N LEU A 268 -0.12 -2.16 -8.43
CA LEU A 268 0.82 -2.97 -9.19
C LEU A 268 1.41 -2.16 -10.37
N ALA A 269 0.57 -1.42 -11.10
CA ALA A 269 1.00 -0.53 -12.17
C ALA A 269 1.85 0.65 -11.66
N ALA A 270 1.69 1.05 -10.41
CA ALA A 270 2.50 2.06 -9.71
C ALA A 270 3.76 1.46 -9.05
N TYR A 271 4.09 0.20 -9.25
CA TYR A 271 5.24 -0.50 -8.66
C TYR A 271 5.32 -0.45 -7.12
N ILE A 272 4.22 -0.17 -6.44
CA ILE A 272 4.12 -0.22 -4.96
C ILE A 272 3.80 -1.64 -4.50
N VAL A 273 2.99 -2.35 -5.26
CA VAL A 273 2.64 -3.76 -5.06
C VAL A 273 3.25 -4.57 -6.19
N ARG A 274 3.64 -5.82 -5.92
CA ARG A 274 4.02 -6.81 -6.93
C ARG A 274 3.16 -8.05 -6.83
N VAL A 275 3.12 -8.83 -7.90
CA VAL A 275 2.49 -10.16 -7.95
C VAL A 275 3.58 -11.21 -7.87
N GLU A 276 3.40 -12.17 -6.97
CA GLU A 276 4.15 -13.42 -6.96
C GLU A 276 3.23 -14.56 -7.40
N GLU A 277 3.63 -15.31 -8.41
CA GLU A 277 2.90 -16.49 -8.85
C GLU A 277 3.46 -17.74 -8.21
N ARG A 278 2.58 -18.51 -7.53
CA ARG A 278 2.93 -19.82 -6.94
C ARG A 278 1.98 -20.87 -7.48
N ARG A 279 2.50 -21.76 -8.32
CA ARG A 279 1.71 -22.77 -9.03
C ARG A 279 0.56 -22.13 -9.82
N THR A 280 -0.68 -22.28 -9.35
CA THR A 280 -1.90 -21.75 -9.99
C THR A 280 -2.47 -20.52 -9.28
N THR A 281 -1.81 -20.03 -8.25
CA THR A 281 -2.33 -18.96 -7.37
C THR A 281 -1.43 -17.73 -7.46
N ARG A 282 -2.05 -16.57 -7.58
CA ARG A 282 -1.38 -15.26 -7.56
C ARG A 282 -1.45 -14.64 -6.19
N TRP A 283 -0.33 -14.09 -5.74
CA TRP A 283 -0.22 -13.42 -4.45
C TRP A 283 0.26 -11.99 -4.65
N TYR A 284 -0.36 -11.07 -3.95
CA TYR A 284 0.09 -9.69 -3.88
C TYR A 284 0.96 -9.49 -2.65
N GLU A 285 2.05 -8.76 -2.81
CA GLU A 285 2.89 -8.28 -1.72
C GLU A 285 3.46 -6.90 -2.05
N LEU A 286 4.02 -6.18 -1.08
CA LEU A 286 4.76 -4.96 -1.40
C LEU A 286 5.95 -5.28 -2.29
N SER A 287 6.24 -4.38 -3.25
CA SER A 287 7.37 -4.57 -4.16
C SER A 287 8.71 -4.64 -3.43
N HIS A 288 8.87 -3.90 -2.32
CA HIS A 288 10.10 -3.85 -1.52
C HIS A 288 9.82 -3.68 -0.03
N ASP A 289 10.69 -4.24 0.83
CA ASP A 289 10.64 -4.08 2.30
C ASP A 289 10.77 -2.62 2.72
N ASN A 290 11.57 -1.85 1.99
CA ASN A 290 11.80 -0.43 2.27
C ASN A 290 10.55 0.46 2.10
N LEU A 291 9.46 -0.05 1.52
CA LEU A 291 8.17 0.64 1.45
C LEU A 291 7.35 0.53 2.74
N VAL A 292 7.62 -0.43 3.60
CA VAL A 292 6.83 -0.68 4.81
C VAL A 292 6.79 0.56 5.71
N ARG A 293 7.94 1.06 6.13
CA ARG A 293 8.02 2.25 7.02
C ARG A 293 7.47 3.53 6.38
N PRO A 294 7.84 3.88 5.14
CA PRO A 294 7.24 5.03 4.44
C PRO A 294 5.71 4.99 4.40
N ILE A 295 5.13 3.84 4.09
CA ILE A 295 3.67 3.66 4.02
C ILE A 295 3.03 3.80 5.40
N LEU A 296 3.57 3.15 6.43
CA LEU A 296 3.05 3.24 7.79
C LEU A 296 3.11 4.66 8.32
N LYS A 297 4.24 5.36 8.12
CA LYS A 297 4.41 6.76 8.50
C LYS A 297 3.42 7.66 7.76
N ALA A 298 3.32 7.53 6.43
CA ALA A 298 2.40 8.32 5.62
C ALA A 298 0.93 8.11 6.03
N ASN A 299 0.55 6.88 6.37
CA ASN A 299 -0.79 6.56 6.86
C ASN A 299 -1.04 7.11 8.27
N ALA A 300 -0.05 7.09 9.15
CA ALA A 300 -0.15 7.68 10.48
C ALA A 300 -0.33 9.21 10.39
N ASP A 301 0.49 9.88 9.59
CA ASP A 301 0.41 11.32 9.34
C ASP A 301 -0.95 11.71 8.72
N TRP A 302 -1.43 10.94 7.75
CA TRP A 302 -2.74 11.15 7.14
C TRP A 302 -3.88 10.98 8.14
N ARG A 303 -3.86 9.91 8.96
CA ARG A 303 -4.86 9.69 10.02
C ARG A 303 -4.84 10.80 11.05
N ALA A 304 -3.65 11.28 11.43
CA ALA A 304 -3.52 12.39 12.37
C ALA A 304 -4.24 13.65 11.89
N THR A 305 -4.20 13.93 10.58
CA THR A 305 -4.77 15.13 9.98
C THR A 305 -6.23 14.98 9.57
N ASN A 306 -6.62 13.80 9.05
CA ASN A 306 -7.91 13.62 8.36
C ASN A 306 -8.98 12.93 9.20
N LEU A 307 -8.62 12.25 10.29
CA LEU A 307 -9.60 11.60 11.17
C LEU A 307 -9.99 12.48 12.34
N THR A 308 -11.29 12.46 12.66
CA THR A 308 -11.83 13.10 13.88
C THR A 308 -11.33 12.40 15.14
N HIS A 309 -11.47 13.05 16.28
CA HIS A 309 -11.14 12.46 17.59
C HIS A 309 -11.89 11.13 17.81
N ALA A 310 -13.19 11.09 17.51
CA ALA A 310 -14.01 9.91 17.67
C ALA A 310 -13.55 8.73 16.77
N GLN A 311 -13.14 9.01 15.54
CA GLN A 311 -12.64 7.99 14.62
C GLN A 311 -11.31 7.40 15.11
N LYS A 312 -10.39 8.24 15.59
CA LYS A 312 -9.13 7.80 16.20
C LYS A 312 -9.36 6.98 17.46
N ALA A 313 -10.31 7.42 18.32
CA ALA A 313 -10.69 6.68 19.51
C ALA A 313 -11.30 5.31 19.20
N ALA A 314 -12.16 5.24 18.17
CA ALA A 314 -12.74 3.99 17.70
C ALA A 314 -11.69 3.01 17.15
N ASP A 315 -10.70 3.50 16.40
CA ASP A 315 -9.58 2.69 15.93
C ASP A 315 -8.80 2.12 17.13
N THR A 316 -8.43 2.96 18.09
CA THR A 316 -7.73 2.53 19.32
C THR A 316 -8.54 1.51 20.12
N TRP A 317 -9.86 1.75 20.28
CA TRP A 317 -10.76 0.83 20.96
C TRP A 317 -10.83 -0.54 20.28
N ALA A 318 -10.94 -0.57 18.94
CA ALA A 318 -10.97 -1.81 18.17
C ALA A 318 -9.66 -2.60 18.25
N GLU A 319 -8.51 -1.92 18.18
CA GLU A 319 -7.18 -2.52 18.25
C GLU A 319 -6.86 -3.13 19.63
N ASN A 320 -7.44 -2.56 20.69
CA ASN A 320 -7.28 -3.07 22.07
C ASN A 320 -8.33 -4.11 22.49
N GLY A 321 -9.09 -4.68 21.57
CA GLY A 321 -10.06 -5.72 21.87
C GLY A 321 -11.40 -5.21 22.42
N LYS A 322 -11.74 -3.95 22.13
CA LYS A 322 -13.04 -3.30 22.41
C LYS A 322 -13.38 -3.16 23.91
N PRO A 323 -12.46 -2.69 24.77
CA PRO A 323 -12.72 -2.57 26.21
C PRO A 323 -13.65 -1.37 26.51
N ASP A 324 -14.54 -1.55 27.49
CA ASP A 324 -15.48 -0.48 27.87
C ASP A 324 -14.79 0.78 28.42
N GLY A 325 -13.57 0.65 28.96
CA GLY A 325 -12.80 1.76 29.51
C GLY A 325 -12.37 2.82 28.46
N LEU A 326 -12.37 2.48 27.18
CA LEU A 326 -12.02 3.37 26.08
C LEU A 326 -13.23 4.02 25.40
N LEU A 327 -14.46 3.75 25.86
CA LEU A 327 -15.68 4.33 25.28
C LEU A 327 -15.76 5.84 25.58
N LEU A 328 -16.29 6.61 24.62
CA LEU A 328 -16.50 8.05 24.76
C LEU A 328 -17.62 8.35 25.78
N THR A 329 -17.46 9.45 26.48
CA THR A 329 -18.44 9.95 27.44
C THR A 329 -18.59 11.47 27.32
N GLY A 330 -19.70 12.04 27.81
CA GLY A 330 -19.90 13.48 27.90
C GLY A 330 -19.81 14.21 26.56
N ASP A 331 -19.04 15.32 26.56
CA ASP A 331 -18.93 16.23 25.42
C ASP A 331 -18.28 15.58 24.18
N ASP A 332 -17.33 14.65 24.38
CA ASP A 332 -16.70 13.93 23.29
C ASP A 332 -17.70 13.06 22.53
N LEU A 333 -18.60 12.37 23.26
CA LEU A 333 -19.66 11.58 22.65
C LEU A 333 -20.67 12.48 21.93
N THR A 334 -21.05 13.58 22.52
CA THR A 334 -21.99 14.55 21.92
C THR A 334 -21.42 15.14 20.64
N THR A 335 -20.15 15.52 20.66
CA THR A 335 -19.41 16.03 19.49
C THR A 335 -19.37 14.99 18.39
N ALA A 336 -19.04 13.74 18.74
CA ALA A 336 -19.01 12.63 17.76
C ALA A 336 -20.39 12.39 17.12
N GLN A 337 -21.46 12.40 17.90
CA GLN A 337 -22.83 12.22 17.40
C GLN A 337 -23.32 13.36 16.51
N SER A 338 -22.83 14.58 16.72
CA SER A 338 -23.14 15.75 15.90
C SER A 338 -22.42 15.80 14.55
N TRP A 339 -21.38 14.99 14.36
CA TRP A 339 -20.60 14.96 13.12
C TRP A 339 -21.45 14.41 11.96
N LYS A 340 -21.44 15.13 10.83
CA LYS A 340 -22.30 14.82 9.66
C LYS A 340 -21.62 13.91 8.63
N GLY A 341 -20.43 13.43 8.88
CA GLY A 341 -19.73 12.50 7.99
C GLY A 341 -20.25 11.06 8.13
N VAL A 342 -19.65 10.16 7.36
CA VAL A 342 -20.01 8.74 7.37
C VAL A 342 -19.05 7.97 8.26
N TYR A 343 -19.58 7.30 9.25
CA TYR A 343 -18.83 6.38 10.10
C TYR A 343 -18.74 5.00 9.47
N THR A 344 -17.60 4.34 9.66
CA THR A 344 -17.45 2.92 9.34
C THR A 344 -18.30 2.06 10.29
N PRO A 345 -18.62 0.79 9.93
CA PRO A 345 -19.38 -0.10 10.84
C PRO A 345 -18.75 -0.25 12.23
N VAL A 346 -17.43 -0.27 12.31
CA VAL A 346 -16.70 -0.37 13.59
C VAL A 346 -16.84 0.92 14.41
N GLU A 347 -16.76 2.07 13.77
CA GLU A 347 -16.98 3.37 14.43
C GLU A 347 -18.41 3.53 14.89
N GLN A 348 -19.38 3.07 14.11
CA GLN A 348 -20.78 3.10 14.51
C GLN A 348 -21.01 2.19 15.73
N GLU A 349 -20.47 0.97 15.72
CA GLU A 349 -20.51 0.08 16.90
C GLU A 349 -19.92 0.75 18.14
N PHE A 350 -18.77 1.43 17.98
CA PHE A 350 -18.13 2.16 19.07
C PHE A 350 -19.01 3.28 19.64
N LEU A 351 -19.63 4.08 18.77
CA LEU A 351 -20.52 5.16 19.20
C LEU A 351 -21.80 4.63 19.85
N ASP A 352 -22.37 3.55 19.33
CA ASP A 352 -23.55 2.91 19.91
C ASP A 352 -23.28 2.35 21.30
N ARG A 353 -22.11 1.72 21.50
CA ARG A 353 -21.67 1.25 22.83
C ARG A 353 -21.42 2.41 23.78
N SER A 354 -20.76 3.45 23.31
CA SER A 354 -20.51 4.68 24.10
C SER A 354 -21.83 5.30 24.56
N ALA A 355 -22.79 5.45 23.66
CA ALA A 355 -24.12 5.98 23.98
C ALA A 355 -24.87 5.13 25.01
N ARG A 356 -24.85 3.80 24.86
CA ARG A 356 -25.49 2.88 25.82
C ARG A 356 -24.88 3.00 27.21
N ARG A 357 -23.56 3.04 27.29
CA ARG A 357 -22.84 3.21 28.55
C ARG A 357 -23.20 4.54 29.23
N GLN A 358 -23.16 5.65 28.48
CA GLN A 358 -23.52 6.97 28.98
C GLN A 358 -24.95 6.99 29.52
N ALA A 359 -25.92 6.39 28.80
CA ALA A 359 -27.31 6.29 29.23
C ALA A 359 -27.47 5.53 30.56
N VAL A 360 -26.71 4.44 30.76
CA VAL A 360 -26.71 3.67 32.00
C VAL A 360 -26.12 4.50 33.15
N GLU A 361 -24.99 5.18 32.92
CA GLU A 361 -24.36 6.03 33.92
C GLU A 361 -25.28 7.21 34.33
N ASP A 362 -25.96 7.83 33.36
CA ASP A 362 -26.87 8.93 33.61
C ASP A 362 -28.14 8.48 34.37
N ALA A 363 -28.66 7.29 34.03
CA ALA A 363 -29.76 6.68 34.76
C ALA A 363 -29.40 6.35 36.21
N GLN A 364 -28.18 5.85 36.47
CA GLN A 364 -27.66 5.59 37.81
C GLN A 364 -27.49 6.85 38.62
N LYS A 365 -26.93 7.92 38.02
CA LYS A 365 -26.81 9.25 38.67
C LYS A 365 -28.16 9.82 39.01
N ALA A 366 -29.12 9.75 38.08
CA ALA A 366 -30.49 10.23 38.31
C ALA A 366 -31.20 9.43 39.41
N ALA A 367 -30.99 8.12 39.49
CA ALA A 367 -31.54 7.28 40.58
C ALA A 367 -30.91 7.67 41.95
N ALA A 368 -29.60 7.83 42.01
CA ALA A 368 -28.88 8.24 43.23
C ALA A 368 -29.33 9.65 43.73
N ILE A 369 -29.55 10.58 42.79
CA ILE A 369 -30.07 11.93 43.15
C ILE A 369 -31.49 11.79 43.73
N ARG A 370 -32.38 11.01 43.07
CA ARG A 370 -33.77 10.81 43.58
C ARG A 370 -33.78 10.14 44.96
N GLU A 371 -32.92 9.16 45.18
CA GLU A 371 -32.77 8.50 46.47
C GLU A 371 -32.26 9.48 47.55
N SER A 372 -31.27 10.32 47.21
CA SER A 372 -30.75 11.34 48.13
C SER A 372 -31.81 12.36 48.49
N GLU A 373 -32.64 12.81 47.53
CA GLU A 373 -33.77 13.74 47.77
C GLU A 373 -34.86 13.10 48.64
N GLN A 374 -35.18 11.84 48.41
CA GLN A 374 -36.14 11.10 49.24
C GLN A 374 -35.62 10.98 50.71
N ASN A 375 -34.36 10.61 50.85
CA ASN A 375 -33.71 10.52 52.16
C ASN A 375 -33.67 11.88 52.89
N GLN A 376 -33.44 12.98 52.17
CA GLN A 376 -33.54 14.32 52.76
C GLN A 376 -34.96 14.69 53.19
N LYS A 377 -35.98 14.36 52.41
CA LYS A 377 -37.41 14.57 52.77
C LYS A 377 -37.79 13.76 54.01
N LEU A 378 -37.40 12.47 54.06
CA LEU A 378 -37.60 11.61 55.20
C LEU A 378 -36.92 12.14 56.47
N ARG A 379 -35.67 12.59 56.37
CA ARG A 379 -34.94 13.19 57.51
C ARG A 379 -35.61 14.50 58.00
N LYS A 380 -36.11 15.33 57.07
CA LYS A 380 -36.87 16.53 57.44
C LYS A 380 -38.17 16.19 58.15
N SER A 381 -38.98 15.25 57.63
CA SER A 381 -40.22 14.81 58.28
C SER A 381 -39.97 14.16 59.64
N LEU A 382 -38.91 13.35 59.75
CA LEU A 382 -38.55 12.74 61.03
C LEU A 382 -38.16 13.79 62.10
N ARG A 383 -37.41 14.83 61.67
CA ARG A 383 -37.06 15.97 62.58
C ARG A 383 -38.32 16.73 63.01
N ILE A 384 -39.28 16.95 62.13
CA ILE A 384 -40.55 17.60 62.44
C ILE A 384 -41.33 16.74 63.44
N VAL A 385 -41.46 15.46 63.18
CA VAL A 385 -42.15 14.51 64.09
C VAL A 385 -41.47 14.50 65.46
N LEU A 386 -40.14 14.43 65.46
CA LEU A 386 -39.38 14.45 66.72
C LEU A 386 -39.60 15.75 67.52
N ALA A 387 -39.57 16.91 66.83
CA ALA A 387 -39.81 18.19 67.43
C ALA A 387 -41.24 18.29 68.02
N VAL A 388 -42.25 17.88 67.27
CA VAL A 388 -43.66 17.83 67.73
C VAL A 388 -43.82 16.90 68.93
N SER A 389 -43.15 15.71 68.92
CA SER A 389 -43.19 14.77 70.05
C SER A 389 -42.53 15.34 71.29
N VAL A 390 -41.41 16.08 71.20
CA VAL A 390 -40.75 16.76 72.31
C VAL A 390 -41.68 17.80 72.86
N VAL A 391 -42.30 18.64 72.02
CA VAL A 391 -43.26 19.69 72.48
C VAL A 391 -44.45 19.02 73.17
N ALA A 392 -45.00 17.96 72.62
CA ALA A 392 -46.10 17.24 73.27
C ALA A 392 -45.73 16.65 74.64
N LEU A 393 -44.52 16.13 74.79
CA LEU A 393 -44.01 15.59 76.05
C LEU A 393 -43.83 16.76 77.09
N LEU A 394 -43.28 17.88 76.62
CA LEU A 394 -43.14 19.07 77.50
C LEU A 394 -44.49 19.64 77.96
N LEU A 395 -45.50 19.67 77.08
CA LEU A 395 -46.85 20.09 77.43
C LEU A 395 -47.53 19.09 78.38
N ALA A 396 -47.38 17.79 78.16
CA ALA A 396 -47.87 16.76 79.05
C ALA A 396 -47.22 16.81 80.44
N GLY A 397 -45.89 17.04 80.46
CA GLY A 397 -45.15 17.25 81.73
C GLY A 397 -45.60 18.56 82.53
N ALA A 398 -45.82 19.66 81.76
CA ALA A 398 -46.34 20.89 82.38
C ALA A 398 -47.76 20.73 82.90
N ALA A 399 -48.63 20.00 82.16
CA ALA A 399 -49.99 19.71 82.61
C ALA A 399 -49.99 18.80 83.88
N TRP A 400 -49.08 17.80 83.86
CA TRP A 400 -48.93 16.95 85.07
C TRP A 400 -48.44 17.70 86.29
N ALA A 401 -47.47 18.63 86.12
CA ALA A 401 -46.95 19.48 87.19
C ALA A 401 -47.98 20.51 87.67
N SER A 402 -48.94 20.89 86.89
CA SER A 402 -50.02 21.80 87.31
C SER A 402 -51.21 21.06 87.98
N TYR A 403 -51.27 19.75 87.94
CA TYR A 403 -52.31 18.98 88.55
C TYR A 403 -51.94 18.41 89.91
N ASN A 404 -50.65 18.39 90.29
CA ASN A 404 -50.16 18.06 91.63
C ASN A 404 -49.70 19.30 92.35
#